data_ad7ecbcf858bb7527f0af3f141a7a614
#
_entry.id   ad7ecbcf858bb7527f0af3f141a7a614
#
_cell.length_a   1.000
_cell.length_b   1.000
_cell.length_c   1.000
_cell.angle_alpha   90.00
_cell.angle_beta   90.00
_cell.angle_gamma   90.00
#
_symmetry.space_group_name_H-M   'P 1'
#
loop_
_entity.id
_entity.type
_entity.pdbx_description
1 polymer ?
#
loop_
_entity_poly.entity_id
_entity_poly.type
_entity_poly.pdbx_seq_one_letter_code
_entity_poly.pdbx_strand_id
1 'polypeptide(L)'
;MERLWTPWRMGYVGGPKTAGCIFCEKLAAGDDRANLILHRGAHAFVIMNLFPYNTGHVMIVPYAHAATLPALPPEAPAEMMALLPWMTGIVSRVLRPDGFNVGLNIGAVAGAGVAEHLHMHVVPRWTGDTNFMPILANTMVLPELLPVTYAKLRGEIARTPFPALADRPDVAEQAGGVAVDDEGRVALRRARDGAWVLPKGHIEEGEAAFAAAIREVAEETGLAATVLDWLGETRFAYKGRARHVGYFLLRVVERLPEFAAHEGRDTFLLPLAEAAGRLTFPDDRQIISNAELRMRNAE
;
A
#
# COMPACT_ATOMS: atom_id res chain seq x y z
N MET A 1 -41.28 3.27 15.57
CA MET A 1 -39.89 3.19 15.15
C MET A 1 -39.49 4.58 14.69
N GLU A 2 -38.72 5.30 15.50
CA GLU A 2 -38.21 6.63 15.17
C GLU A 2 -37.17 6.56 14.06
N ARG A 3 -37.30 7.44 13.05
CA ARG A 3 -36.38 7.46 11.91
C ARG A 3 -35.37 8.58 12.11
N LEU A 4 -34.07 8.23 12.18
CA LEU A 4 -32.97 9.18 12.14
C LEU A 4 -32.75 9.63 10.68
N TRP A 5 -32.90 10.93 10.43
CA TRP A 5 -32.65 11.57 9.13
C TRP A 5 -31.18 11.96 9.04
N THR A 6 -30.54 11.70 7.88
CA THR A 6 -29.15 12.05 7.61
C THR A 6 -29.04 13.03 6.43
N PRO A 7 -29.53 14.28 6.60
CA PRO A 7 -29.68 15.22 5.47
C PRO A 7 -28.37 15.63 4.79
N TRP A 8 -27.22 15.59 5.50
CA TRP A 8 -25.89 15.85 4.91
C TRP A 8 -25.47 14.84 3.81
N ARG A 9 -26.07 13.66 3.78
CA ARG A 9 -25.88 12.69 2.68
C ARG A 9 -26.62 13.08 1.41
N MET A 10 -27.62 13.95 1.49
CA MET A 10 -28.41 14.34 0.33
C MET A 10 -27.59 15.11 -0.71
N GLY A 11 -26.61 15.91 -0.31
CA GLY A 11 -25.68 16.55 -1.24
C GLY A 11 -24.83 15.56 -2.05
N TYR A 12 -24.52 14.40 -1.46
CA TYR A 12 -23.80 13.32 -2.11
C TYR A 12 -24.74 12.41 -2.92
N VAL A 13 -25.91 12.08 -2.38
CA VAL A 13 -26.89 11.18 -3.03
C VAL A 13 -27.63 11.89 -4.17
N GLY A 14 -27.86 13.19 -4.07
CA GLY A 14 -28.59 14.03 -5.05
C GLY A 14 -27.72 14.88 -5.98
N GLY A 15 -26.38 14.86 -5.81
CA GLY A 15 -25.46 15.60 -6.68
C GLY A 15 -25.37 15.01 -8.09
N PRO A 16 -24.87 15.77 -9.09
CA PRO A 16 -24.64 15.25 -10.43
C PRO A 16 -23.69 14.05 -10.36
N LYS A 17 -24.17 12.87 -10.79
CA LYS A 17 -23.33 11.68 -10.90
C LYS A 17 -22.31 11.94 -12.02
N THR A 18 -21.02 11.84 -11.71
CA THR A 18 -19.98 11.77 -12.74
C THR A 18 -20.24 10.58 -13.66
N ALA A 19 -19.94 10.73 -14.96
CA ALA A 19 -20.22 9.71 -15.97
C ALA A 19 -19.39 8.41 -15.82
N GLY A 20 -18.55 8.30 -14.77
CA GLY A 20 -17.64 7.19 -14.50
C GLY A 20 -17.63 6.73 -13.04
N CYS A 21 -16.84 5.70 -12.76
CA CYS A 21 -16.64 5.19 -11.42
C CYS A 21 -15.56 5.98 -10.69
N ILE A 22 -15.92 6.63 -9.58
CA ILE A 22 -14.98 7.46 -8.79
C ILE A 22 -13.75 6.70 -8.32
N PHE A 23 -13.85 5.39 -8.05
CA PHE A 23 -12.72 4.57 -7.62
C PHE A 23 -11.76 4.32 -8.80
N CYS A 24 -12.30 3.95 -9.96
CA CYS A 24 -11.49 3.75 -11.18
C CYS A 24 -10.81 5.06 -11.63
N GLU A 25 -11.53 6.18 -11.58
CA GLU A 25 -10.98 7.51 -11.93
C GLU A 25 -9.84 7.92 -11.00
N LYS A 26 -10.00 7.75 -9.68
CA LYS A 26 -8.97 8.06 -8.70
C LYS A 26 -7.72 7.18 -8.85
N LEU A 27 -7.90 5.91 -9.19
CA LEU A 27 -6.78 5.01 -9.49
C LEU A 27 -6.01 5.42 -10.73
N ALA A 28 -6.74 5.80 -11.79
CA ALA A 28 -6.18 6.23 -13.07
C ALA A 28 -5.45 7.58 -13.00
N ALA A 29 -5.82 8.44 -12.06
CA ALA A 29 -5.21 9.76 -11.88
C ALA A 29 -3.74 9.71 -11.42
N GLY A 30 -3.28 8.60 -10.83
CA GLY A 30 -1.88 8.37 -10.47
C GLY A 30 -1.35 9.20 -9.29
N ASP A 31 -2.18 10.04 -8.66
CA ASP A 31 -1.83 10.86 -7.49
C ASP A 31 -2.55 10.32 -6.25
N ASP A 32 -1.85 9.49 -5.47
CA ASP A 32 -2.43 8.86 -4.28
C ASP A 32 -2.76 9.88 -3.19
N ARG A 33 -1.97 10.93 -3.04
CA ARG A 33 -2.18 11.95 -2.01
C ARG A 33 -3.40 12.79 -2.30
N ALA A 34 -3.53 13.31 -3.53
CA ALA A 34 -4.70 14.09 -3.94
C ALA A 34 -5.98 13.26 -3.92
N ASN A 35 -5.87 11.95 -4.19
CA ASN A 35 -6.99 11.02 -4.20
C ASN A 35 -7.23 10.30 -2.87
N LEU A 36 -6.44 10.59 -1.84
CA LEU A 36 -6.53 10.02 -0.49
C LEU A 36 -6.34 8.49 -0.46
N ILE A 37 -5.58 7.92 -1.40
CA ILE A 37 -5.21 6.50 -1.43
C ILE A 37 -4.09 6.28 -0.42
N LEU A 38 -4.34 5.43 0.57
CA LEU A 38 -3.41 5.14 1.67
C LEU A 38 -2.45 3.99 1.35
N HIS A 39 -2.91 2.99 0.61
CA HIS A 39 -2.13 1.80 0.29
C HIS A 39 -2.64 1.16 -1.00
N ARG A 40 -1.71 0.60 -1.80
CA ARG A 40 -2.02 -0.18 -2.99
C ARG A 40 -1.51 -1.61 -2.78
N GLY A 41 -2.44 -2.57 -2.65
CA GLY A 41 -2.14 -4.00 -2.63
C GLY A 41 -2.02 -4.60 -4.03
N ALA A 42 -2.08 -5.93 -4.14
CA ALA A 42 -2.04 -6.64 -5.43
C ALA A 42 -3.40 -6.67 -6.14
N HIS A 43 -4.50 -6.84 -5.38
CA HIS A 43 -5.86 -6.98 -5.91
C HIS A 43 -6.84 -5.95 -5.34
N ALA A 44 -6.44 -5.23 -4.28
CA ALA A 44 -7.24 -4.22 -3.61
C ALA A 44 -6.38 -3.04 -3.14
N PHE A 45 -7.00 -1.92 -2.85
CA PHE A 45 -6.35 -0.73 -2.31
C PHE A 45 -7.15 -0.17 -1.12
N VAL A 46 -6.48 0.63 -0.30
CA VAL A 46 -7.10 1.34 0.82
C VAL A 46 -7.17 2.82 0.51
N ILE A 47 -8.35 3.41 0.66
CA ILE A 47 -8.61 4.82 0.39
C ILE A 47 -9.40 5.45 1.56
N MET A 48 -9.12 6.70 1.92
CA MET A 48 -9.97 7.42 2.85
C MET A 48 -11.28 7.83 2.20
N ASN A 49 -12.36 7.78 2.96
CA ASN A 49 -13.64 8.29 2.50
C ASN A 49 -13.61 9.83 2.50
N LEU A 50 -13.93 10.45 1.35
CA LEU A 50 -14.01 11.90 1.23
C LEU A 50 -15.17 12.48 2.06
N PHE A 51 -16.24 11.68 2.28
CA PHE A 51 -17.39 12.02 3.11
C PHE A 51 -17.47 11.08 4.32
N PRO A 52 -16.53 11.19 5.28
CA PRO A 52 -16.38 10.19 6.32
C PRO A 52 -17.53 10.22 7.31
N TYR A 53 -17.92 9.04 7.83
CA TYR A 53 -18.85 8.94 8.94
C TYR A 53 -18.21 9.35 10.28
N ASN A 54 -16.91 9.10 10.42
CA ASN A 54 -16.07 9.52 11.54
C ASN A 54 -14.64 9.76 11.04
N THR A 55 -13.83 10.45 11.85
CA THR A 55 -12.40 10.66 11.55
C THR A 55 -11.71 9.31 11.34
N GLY A 56 -10.93 9.21 10.25
CA GLY A 56 -10.24 7.97 9.93
C GLY A 56 -11.11 6.90 9.26
N HIS A 57 -12.31 7.24 8.77
CA HIS A 57 -13.12 6.35 7.95
C HIS A 57 -12.38 6.02 6.66
N VAL A 58 -11.97 4.77 6.50
CA VAL A 58 -11.31 4.24 5.30
C VAL A 58 -12.19 3.21 4.61
N MET A 59 -11.89 2.97 3.34
CA MET A 59 -12.52 1.92 2.55
C MET A 59 -11.44 1.02 1.96
N ILE A 60 -11.71 -0.29 1.92
CA ILE A 60 -10.92 -1.29 1.23
C ILE A 60 -11.66 -1.63 -0.06
N VAL A 61 -11.04 -1.38 -1.21
CA VAL A 61 -11.69 -1.39 -2.51
C VAL A 61 -10.91 -2.30 -3.45
N PRO A 62 -11.53 -3.28 -4.13
CA PRO A 62 -10.86 -4.11 -5.12
C PRO A 62 -10.51 -3.28 -6.36
N TYR A 63 -9.45 -3.66 -7.10
CA TYR A 63 -9.18 -3.04 -8.40
C TYR A 63 -10.22 -3.43 -9.45
N ALA A 64 -10.74 -4.65 -9.36
CA ALA A 64 -11.78 -5.13 -10.25
C ALA A 64 -13.07 -4.34 -10.05
N HIS A 65 -13.57 -3.71 -11.13
CA HIS A 65 -14.84 -2.99 -11.13
C HIS A 65 -15.99 -4.00 -11.14
N ALA A 66 -16.51 -4.32 -9.97
CA ALA A 66 -17.60 -5.27 -9.79
C ALA A 66 -18.53 -4.83 -8.65
N ALA A 67 -19.81 -5.06 -8.79
CA ALA A 67 -20.84 -4.65 -7.84
C ALA A 67 -21.04 -5.63 -6.66
N THR A 68 -20.58 -6.87 -6.80
CA THR A 68 -20.86 -7.96 -5.84
C THR A 68 -19.64 -8.85 -5.59
N LEU A 69 -19.58 -9.50 -4.43
CA LEU A 69 -18.49 -10.43 -4.08
C LEU A 69 -18.33 -11.60 -5.09
N PRO A 70 -19.41 -12.25 -5.56
CA PRO A 70 -19.27 -13.35 -6.54
C PRO A 70 -18.73 -12.93 -7.90
N ALA A 71 -18.78 -11.64 -8.24
CA ALA A 71 -18.28 -11.10 -9.50
C ALA A 71 -16.78 -10.73 -9.44
N LEU A 72 -16.17 -10.78 -8.25
CA LEU A 72 -14.75 -10.50 -8.06
C LEU A 72 -13.89 -11.75 -8.34
N PRO A 73 -12.65 -11.57 -8.85
CA PRO A 73 -11.64 -12.62 -8.80
C PRO A 73 -11.42 -13.09 -7.34
N PRO A 74 -11.24 -14.39 -7.07
CA PRO A 74 -11.16 -14.93 -5.70
C PRO A 74 -10.05 -14.31 -4.84
N GLU A 75 -8.98 -13.83 -5.47
CA GLU A 75 -7.85 -13.17 -4.79
C GLU A 75 -8.25 -11.80 -4.20
N ALA A 76 -9.19 -11.09 -4.82
CA ALA A 76 -9.57 -9.76 -4.37
C ALA A 76 -10.30 -9.77 -3.01
N PRO A 77 -11.36 -10.58 -2.77
CA PRO A 77 -11.95 -10.71 -1.44
C PRO A 77 -10.96 -11.24 -0.39
N ALA A 78 -10.05 -12.15 -0.78
CA ALA A 78 -9.03 -12.68 0.13
C ALA A 78 -8.09 -11.55 0.60
N GLU A 79 -7.60 -10.73 -0.31
CA GLU A 79 -6.74 -9.59 0.05
C GLU A 79 -7.51 -8.51 0.81
N MET A 80 -8.77 -8.22 0.44
CA MET A 80 -9.60 -7.28 1.21
C MET A 80 -9.72 -7.70 2.68
N MET A 81 -9.93 -9.00 2.94
CA MET A 81 -10.00 -9.55 4.30
C MET A 81 -8.65 -9.54 5.01
N ALA A 82 -7.54 -9.71 4.30
CA ALA A 82 -6.20 -9.60 4.87
C ALA A 82 -5.82 -8.14 5.21
N LEU A 83 -6.21 -7.16 4.38
CA LEU A 83 -6.02 -5.73 4.62
C LEU A 83 -6.81 -5.22 5.84
N LEU A 84 -7.94 -5.84 6.18
CA LEU A 84 -8.81 -5.37 7.26
C LEU A 84 -8.13 -5.37 8.63
N PRO A 85 -7.57 -6.49 9.17
CA PRO A 85 -6.91 -6.47 10.48
C PRO A 85 -5.67 -5.57 10.49
N TRP A 86 -4.93 -5.50 9.39
CA TRP A 86 -3.79 -4.60 9.28
C TRP A 86 -4.21 -3.13 9.36
N MET A 87 -5.23 -2.73 8.59
CA MET A 87 -5.68 -1.34 8.56
C MET A 87 -6.36 -0.93 9.87
N THR A 88 -7.15 -1.81 10.49
CA THR A 88 -7.70 -1.54 11.84
C THR A 88 -6.60 -1.39 12.87
N GLY A 89 -5.52 -2.16 12.78
CA GLY A 89 -4.32 -2.00 13.61
C GLY A 89 -3.63 -0.65 13.41
N ILE A 90 -3.46 -0.20 12.16
CA ILE A 90 -2.92 1.15 11.83
C ILE A 90 -3.78 2.25 12.46
N VAL A 91 -5.10 2.20 12.21
CA VAL A 91 -6.04 3.20 12.73
C VAL A 91 -6.06 3.18 14.26
N SER A 92 -5.98 2.01 14.89
CA SER A 92 -5.94 1.88 16.35
C SER A 92 -4.71 2.55 16.96
N ARG A 93 -3.55 2.40 16.37
CA ARG A 93 -2.31 3.04 16.87
C ARG A 93 -2.34 4.56 16.70
N VAL A 94 -2.88 5.05 15.58
CA VAL A 94 -2.87 6.49 15.25
C VAL A 94 -4.00 7.25 15.94
N LEU A 95 -5.22 6.71 15.92
CA LEU A 95 -6.43 7.45 16.33
C LEU A 95 -7.04 6.93 17.65
N ARG A 96 -6.65 5.75 18.11
CA ARG A 96 -7.10 5.11 19.36
C ARG A 96 -8.63 5.06 19.50
N PRO A 97 -9.36 4.49 18.52
CA PRO A 97 -10.80 4.29 18.66
C PRO A 97 -11.12 3.22 19.69
N ASP A 98 -12.34 3.28 20.26
CA ASP A 98 -12.86 2.26 21.16
C ASP A 98 -13.34 1.00 20.41
N GLY A 99 -13.61 1.12 19.10
CA GLY A 99 -14.06 0.02 18.25
C GLY A 99 -14.19 0.40 16.78
N PHE A 100 -14.73 -0.52 15.98
CA PHE A 100 -14.93 -0.34 14.54
C PHE A 100 -16.30 -0.85 14.11
N ASN A 101 -16.93 -0.14 13.16
CA ASN A 101 -17.96 -0.73 12.31
C ASN A 101 -17.35 -1.08 10.96
N VAL A 102 -17.47 -2.34 10.57
CA VAL A 102 -16.97 -2.88 9.29
C VAL A 102 -18.12 -3.47 8.52
N GLY A 103 -18.20 -3.18 7.21
CA GLY A 103 -19.27 -3.73 6.38
C GLY A 103 -19.21 -3.33 4.92
N LEU A 104 -20.01 -4.04 4.13
CA LEU A 104 -20.22 -3.85 2.70
C LEU A 104 -21.67 -3.44 2.45
N ASN A 105 -21.90 -2.42 1.64
CA ASN A 105 -23.21 -2.09 1.12
C ASN A 105 -23.34 -2.68 -0.30
N ILE A 106 -24.16 -3.71 -0.47
CA ILE A 106 -24.36 -4.39 -1.75
C ILE A 106 -25.70 -3.97 -2.34
N GLY A 107 -25.64 -3.27 -3.46
CA GLY A 107 -26.80 -2.71 -4.13
C GLY A 107 -27.27 -1.34 -3.59
N ALA A 108 -27.97 -0.60 -4.39
CA ALA A 108 -28.42 0.77 -4.07
C ALA A 108 -29.37 0.84 -2.87
N VAL A 109 -30.24 -0.16 -2.71
CA VAL A 109 -31.20 -0.24 -1.59
C VAL A 109 -30.53 -0.45 -0.23
N ALA A 110 -29.28 -1.00 -0.22
CA ALA A 110 -28.48 -1.17 0.96
C ALA A 110 -27.70 0.11 1.34
N GLY A 111 -27.85 1.19 0.58
CA GLY A 111 -27.21 2.48 0.83
C GLY A 111 -25.83 2.62 0.20
N ALA A 112 -25.49 1.79 -0.81
CA ALA A 112 -24.25 1.94 -1.57
C ALA A 112 -24.28 3.28 -2.34
N GLY A 113 -23.34 4.19 -2.02
CA GLY A 113 -23.17 5.45 -2.74
C GLY A 113 -22.60 5.22 -4.15
N VAL A 114 -21.77 4.19 -4.32
CA VAL A 114 -21.22 3.67 -5.58
C VAL A 114 -21.65 2.21 -5.68
N ALA A 115 -22.84 1.95 -6.23
CA ALA A 115 -23.44 0.62 -6.27
C ALA A 115 -22.73 -0.34 -7.24
N GLU A 116 -22.09 0.20 -8.27
CA GLU A 116 -21.42 -0.53 -9.36
C GLU A 116 -20.02 -1.04 -9.00
N HIS A 117 -19.43 -0.52 -7.91
CA HIS A 117 -18.09 -0.87 -7.48
C HIS A 117 -18.08 -1.19 -5.98
N LEU A 118 -17.89 -2.46 -5.67
CA LEU A 118 -17.89 -2.95 -4.30
C LEU A 118 -16.77 -2.31 -3.47
N HIS A 119 -17.09 -1.94 -2.23
CA HIS A 119 -16.13 -1.35 -1.31
C HIS A 119 -16.52 -1.69 0.14
N MET A 120 -15.52 -2.05 0.93
CA MET A 120 -15.69 -2.36 2.34
C MET A 120 -15.40 -1.11 3.17
N HIS A 121 -16.36 -0.68 3.95
CA HIS A 121 -16.20 0.41 4.92
C HIS A 121 -15.51 -0.09 6.19
N VAL A 122 -14.58 0.71 6.72
CA VAL A 122 -13.95 0.54 8.03
C VAL A 122 -14.06 1.87 8.75
N VAL A 123 -14.98 1.92 9.70
CA VAL A 123 -15.36 3.16 10.41
C VAL A 123 -14.92 3.07 11.86
N PRO A 124 -13.95 3.87 12.29
CA PRO A 124 -13.57 3.96 13.71
C PRO A 124 -14.71 4.55 14.54
N ARG A 125 -14.85 4.05 15.77
CA ARG A 125 -15.90 4.47 16.70
C ARG A 125 -15.31 4.80 18.07
N TRP A 126 -15.87 5.83 18.69
CA TRP A 126 -15.55 6.24 20.05
C TRP A 126 -16.81 6.33 20.91
N THR A 127 -16.66 6.06 22.19
CA THR A 127 -17.73 6.27 23.16
C THR A 127 -18.20 7.73 23.10
N GLY A 128 -19.49 7.93 22.81
CA GLY A 128 -20.04 9.28 22.69
C GLY A 128 -19.79 9.98 21.33
N ASP A 129 -19.32 9.29 20.30
CA ASP A 129 -19.08 9.85 18.96
C ASP A 129 -20.36 10.30 18.22
N THR A 130 -21.53 9.87 18.71
CA THR A 130 -22.82 10.37 18.25
C THR A 130 -23.30 11.51 19.16
N ASN A 131 -23.63 12.64 18.57
CA ASN A 131 -24.14 13.81 19.30
C ASN A 131 -25.41 14.37 18.62
N PHE A 132 -25.98 15.43 19.17
CA PHE A 132 -27.22 16.02 18.67
C PHE A 132 -27.04 16.94 17.46
N MET A 133 -25.80 17.33 17.08
CA MET A 133 -25.52 18.28 16.00
C MET A 133 -26.06 17.83 14.65
N PRO A 134 -25.94 16.54 14.23
CA PRO A 134 -26.57 16.08 12.99
C PRO A 134 -28.11 16.26 12.97
N ILE A 135 -28.75 16.16 14.13
CA ILE A 135 -30.20 16.25 14.26
C ILE A 135 -30.65 17.72 14.24
N LEU A 136 -30.00 18.59 15.02
CA LEU A 136 -30.39 19.97 15.20
C LEU A 136 -29.85 20.92 14.13
N ALA A 137 -28.64 20.70 13.67
CA ALA A 137 -27.93 21.64 12.78
C ALA A 137 -27.57 21.05 11.42
N ASN A 138 -27.98 19.82 11.11
CA ASN A 138 -27.59 19.13 9.88
C ASN A 138 -26.05 19.15 9.66
N THR A 139 -25.30 19.10 10.75
CA THR A 139 -23.84 19.28 10.76
C THR A 139 -23.18 18.11 11.44
N MET A 140 -22.13 17.56 10.83
CA MET A 140 -21.25 16.58 11.45
C MET A 140 -19.96 17.25 11.91
N VAL A 141 -19.61 17.07 13.15
CA VAL A 141 -18.35 17.56 13.70
C VAL A 141 -17.28 16.51 13.45
N LEU A 142 -16.33 16.81 12.57
CA LEU A 142 -15.11 16.02 12.40
C LEU A 142 -13.99 16.75 13.13
N PRO A 143 -13.39 16.14 14.17
CA PRO A 143 -12.38 16.81 14.99
C PRO A 143 -11.05 17.03 14.28
N GLU A 144 -10.84 16.40 13.12
CA GLU A 144 -9.59 16.51 12.36
C GLU A 144 -9.85 16.64 10.85
N LEU A 145 -9.02 17.44 10.17
CA LEU A 145 -9.07 17.61 8.72
C LEU A 145 -8.53 16.35 7.99
N LEU A 146 -9.16 15.99 6.87
CA LEU A 146 -8.77 14.82 6.06
C LEU A 146 -7.28 14.78 5.70
N PRO A 147 -6.62 15.87 5.24
CA PRO A 147 -5.19 15.83 4.93
C PRO A 147 -4.31 15.52 6.14
N VAL A 148 -4.70 15.96 7.33
CA VAL A 148 -3.97 15.70 8.59
C VAL A 148 -4.10 14.24 8.96
N THR A 149 -5.31 13.69 8.95
CA THR A 149 -5.56 12.27 9.19
C THR A 149 -4.84 11.40 8.15
N TYR A 150 -4.88 11.79 6.86
CA TYR A 150 -4.15 11.10 5.79
C TYR A 150 -2.66 11.01 6.09
N ALA A 151 -2.02 12.15 6.42
CA ALA A 151 -0.59 12.20 6.71
C ALA A 151 -0.21 11.30 7.90
N LYS A 152 -1.02 11.30 8.97
CA LYS A 152 -0.80 10.45 10.14
C LYS A 152 -0.88 8.95 9.79
N LEU A 153 -1.93 8.55 9.06
CA LEU A 153 -2.13 7.17 8.65
C LEU A 153 -1.02 6.70 7.69
N ARG A 154 -0.65 7.52 6.70
CA ARG A 154 0.48 7.22 5.80
C ARG A 154 1.80 7.07 6.54
N GLY A 155 2.07 7.95 7.52
CA GLY A 155 3.25 7.85 8.36
C GLY A 155 3.32 6.53 9.15
N GLU A 156 2.20 6.04 9.66
CA GLU A 156 2.15 4.76 10.37
C GLU A 156 2.22 3.56 9.41
N ILE A 157 1.59 3.64 8.24
CA ILE A 157 1.70 2.62 7.18
C ILE A 157 3.15 2.42 6.76
N ALA A 158 3.92 3.51 6.62
CA ALA A 158 5.33 3.44 6.30
C ALA A 158 6.18 2.71 7.36
N ARG A 159 5.74 2.74 8.64
CA ARG A 159 6.40 2.04 9.75
C ARG A 159 5.91 0.60 9.94
N THR A 160 4.76 0.27 9.36
CA THR A 160 4.09 -1.02 9.56
C THR A 160 3.66 -1.56 8.19
N PRO A 161 4.57 -2.15 7.41
CA PRO A 161 4.23 -2.71 6.10
C PRO A 161 3.16 -3.79 6.20
N PHE A 162 2.39 -3.97 5.13
CA PHE A 162 1.28 -4.91 5.09
C PHE A 162 1.78 -6.37 5.12
N PRO A 163 1.45 -7.17 6.16
CA PRO A 163 2.01 -8.50 6.35
C PRO A 163 1.61 -9.53 5.30
N ALA A 164 0.46 -9.38 4.65
CA ALA A 164 -0.02 -10.36 3.66
C ALA A 164 0.86 -10.45 2.39
N LEU A 165 1.78 -9.50 2.21
CA LEU A 165 2.87 -9.63 1.24
C LEU A 165 4.01 -10.51 1.76
N ALA A 166 4.08 -10.72 3.08
CA ALA A 166 5.09 -11.54 3.74
C ALA A 166 4.74 -13.05 3.72
N ASP A 167 3.45 -13.38 3.72
CA ASP A 167 2.93 -14.75 3.88
C ASP A 167 2.37 -15.35 2.57
N ARG A 168 2.95 -15.02 1.43
CA ARG A 168 2.69 -15.81 0.21
C ARG A 168 3.72 -16.95 0.13
N PRO A 169 3.41 -18.15 0.68
CA PRO A 169 4.35 -19.27 0.70
C PRO A 169 4.70 -19.81 -0.69
N ASP A 170 3.95 -19.41 -1.72
CA ASP A 170 4.10 -19.91 -3.08
C ASP A 170 4.89 -18.98 -4.00
N VAL A 171 5.34 -17.82 -3.54
CA VAL A 171 5.62 -16.73 -4.46
C VAL A 171 7.10 -16.49 -4.73
N ALA A 172 7.98 -16.60 -3.79
CA ALA A 172 9.39 -16.32 -4.07
C ALA A 172 10.34 -17.19 -3.26
N GLU A 173 11.32 -17.79 -3.94
CA GLU A 173 12.48 -18.41 -3.27
C GLU A 173 13.47 -17.33 -2.80
N GLN A 174 13.36 -16.12 -3.33
CA GLN A 174 14.26 -15.00 -3.08
C GLN A 174 13.48 -13.70 -2.86
N ALA A 175 14.04 -12.82 -2.06
CA ALA A 175 13.56 -11.47 -1.90
C ALA A 175 14.66 -10.45 -2.12
N GLY A 176 14.32 -9.27 -2.61
CA GLY A 176 15.26 -8.19 -2.85
C GLY A 176 14.61 -6.81 -2.71
N GLY A 177 15.42 -5.77 -2.85
CA GLY A 177 14.96 -4.41 -2.64
C GLY A 177 15.50 -3.38 -3.60
N VAL A 178 14.66 -2.40 -3.92
CA VAL A 178 15.08 -1.11 -4.45
C VAL A 178 15.28 -0.19 -3.26
N ALA A 179 16.51 -0.11 -2.76
CA ALA A 179 16.86 0.71 -1.62
C ALA A 179 17.21 2.14 -2.08
N VAL A 180 16.42 3.11 -1.63
CA VAL A 180 16.51 4.52 -2.02
C VAL A 180 16.95 5.35 -0.83
N ASP A 181 17.94 6.19 -1.02
CA ASP A 181 18.40 7.16 0.00
C ASP A 181 17.63 8.49 -0.06
N ASP A 182 17.93 9.40 0.87
CA ASP A 182 17.26 10.69 0.97
C ASP A 182 17.56 11.62 -0.22
N GLU A 183 18.60 11.35 -1.02
CA GLU A 183 18.90 12.05 -2.27
C GLU A 183 18.24 11.41 -3.51
N GLY A 184 17.40 10.39 -3.31
CA GLY A 184 16.70 9.69 -4.39
C GLY A 184 17.60 8.76 -5.22
N ARG A 185 18.75 8.34 -4.68
CA ARG A 185 19.67 7.41 -5.32
C ARG A 185 19.34 5.98 -4.93
N VAL A 186 19.48 5.08 -5.89
CA VAL A 186 19.19 3.64 -5.75
C VAL A 186 20.47 2.84 -5.63
N ALA A 187 20.49 1.87 -4.71
CA ALA A 187 21.58 0.93 -4.56
C ALA A 187 21.51 -0.17 -5.62
N LEU A 188 22.54 -0.25 -6.46
CA LEU A 188 22.78 -1.34 -7.40
C LEU A 188 24.04 -2.12 -7.01
N ARG A 189 24.08 -3.37 -7.42
CA ARG A 189 25.23 -4.24 -7.31
C ARG A 189 25.81 -4.62 -8.66
N ARG A 190 27.14 -4.80 -8.69
CA ARG A 190 27.81 -5.45 -9.80
C ARG A 190 28.10 -6.91 -9.43
N ALA A 191 27.47 -7.84 -10.13
CA ALA A 191 27.70 -9.27 -9.95
C ALA A 191 29.10 -9.70 -10.45
N ARG A 192 29.57 -10.87 -10.05
CA ARG A 192 30.92 -11.39 -10.41
C ARG A 192 31.12 -11.55 -11.92
N ASP A 193 30.06 -11.76 -12.67
CA ASP A 193 30.05 -11.85 -14.14
C ASP A 193 29.96 -10.47 -14.81
N GLY A 194 29.94 -9.39 -14.02
CA GLY A 194 29.86 -8.02 -14.48
C GLY A 194 28.45 -7.49 -14.68
N ALA A 195 27.41 -8.29 -14.46
CA ALA A 195 26.01 -7.86 -14.59
C ALA A 195 25.64 -6.86 -13.48
N TRP A 196 24.85 -5.85 -13.84
CA TRP A 196 24.25 -4.91 -12.90
C TRP A 196 22.88 -5.42 -12.47
N VAL A 197 22.69 -5.60 -11.16
CA VAL A 197 21.51 -6.21 -10.56
C VAL A 197 21.02 -5.43 -9.33
N LEU A 198 19.77 -5.62 -9.00
CA LEU A 198 19.23 -5.24 -7.70
C LEU A 198 19.71 -6.21 -6.61
N PRO A 199 20.00 -5.74 -5.37
CA PRO A 199 20.34 -6.60 -4.26
C PRO A 199 19.18 -7.56 -3.93
N LYS A 200 19.53 -8.86 -3.75
CA LYS A 200 18.55 -9.92 -3.47
C LYS A 200 19.22 -11.22 -3.04
N GLY A 201 18.52 -12.03 -2.27
CA GLY A 201 18.96 -13.36 -1.91
C GLY A 201 17.84 -14.27 -1.44
N HIS A 202 18.21 -15.42 -0.87
CA HIS A 202 17.24 -16.44 -0.49
C HIS A 202 16.46 -16.04 0.76
N ILE A 203 15.19 -16.39 0.77
CA ILE A 203 14.34 -16.30 1.97
C ILE A 203 14.67 -17.50 2.85
N GLU A 204 15.06 -17.27 4.10
CA GLU A 204 15.35 -18.32 5.06
C GLU A 204 14.07 -18.97 5.60
N GLU A 205 14.20 -20.17 6.17
CA GLU A 205 13.06 -20.89 6.73
C GLU A 205 12.41 -20.09 7.88
N GLY A 206 11.12 -19.81 7.74
CA GLY A 206 10.37 -18.99 8.70
C GLY A 206 10.58 -17.47 8.58
N GLU A 207 11.40 -17.02 7.62
CA GLU A 207 11.63 -15.60 7.37
C GLU A 207 10.55 -15.02 6.44
N ALA A 208 10.03 -13.85 6.80
CA ALA A 208 9.12 -13.11 5.92
C ALA A 208 9.88 -12.51 4.73
N ALA A 209 9.28 -12.50 3.53
CA ALA A 209 9.93 -12.00 2.31
C ALA A 209 10.46 -10.57 2.43
N PHE A 210 9.74 -9.66 3.10
CA PHE A 210 10.22 -8.29 3.32
C PHE A 210 11.41 -8.24 4.28
N ALA A 211 11.46 -9.12 5.30
CA ALA A 211 12.59 -9.21 6.23
C ALA A 211 13.83 -9.71 5.50
N ALA A 212 13.68 -10.75 4.66
CA ALA A 212 14.74 -11.21 3.77
C ALA A 212 15.24 -10.09 2.84
N ALA A 213 14.35 -9.29 2.25
CA ALA A 213 14.74 -8.16 1.41
C ALA A 213 15.58 -7.12 2.18
N ILE A 214 15.21 -6.79 3.42
CA ILE A 214 15.97 -5.88 4.28
C ILE A 214 17.35 -6.48 4.60
N ARG A 215 17.39 -7.74 5.03
CA ARG A 215 18.63 -8.45 5.37
C ARG A 215 19.56 -8.52 4.17
N GLU A 216 19.08 -8.98 3.02
CA GLU A 216 19.89 -9.12 1.80
C GLU A 216 20.41 -7.76 1.29
N VAL A 217 19.60 -6.69 1.37
CA VAL A 217 20.07 -5.34 1.06
C VAL A 217 21.20 -4.95 2.02
N ALA A 218 21.06 -5.19 3.32
CA ALA A 218 22.09 -4.87 4.30
C ALA A 218 23.39 -5.67 4.03
N GLU A 219 23.28 -6.98 3.83
CA GLU A 219 24.42 -7.88 3.58
C GLU A 219 25.15 -7.58 2.26
N GLU A 220 24.38 -7.28 1.21
CA GLU A 220 24.92 -7.07 -0.13
C GLU A 220 25.39 -5.64 -0.40
N THR A 221 24.85 -4.64 0.31
CA THR A 221 25.13 -3.23 0.04
C THR A 221 25.68 -2.44 1.21
N GLY A 222 25.63 -2.99 2.43
CA GLY A 222 26.00 -2.26 3.65
C GLY A 222 25.00 -1.16 4.02
N LEU A 223 23.75 -1.24 3.58
CA LEU A 223 22.73 -0.24 3.83
C LEU A 223 21.62 -0.82 4.73
N ALA A 224 21.44 -0.26 5.91
CA ALA A 224 20.25 -0.51 6.70
C ALA A 224 19.06 0.23 6.06
N ALA A 225 17.95 -0.46 5.90
CA ALA A 225 16.78 0.09 5.23
C ALA A 225 15.48 -0.35 5.91
N THR A 226 14.40 0.38 5.65
CA THR A 226 13.04 0.04 6.09
C THR A 226 12.12 -0.09 4.87
N VAL A 227 11.17 -1.03 4.96
CA VAL A 227 10.22 -1.28 3.86
C VAL A 227 9.22 -0.13 3.75
N LEU A 228 9.01 0.33 2.52
CA LEU A 228 7.97 1.28 2.18
C LEU A 228 6.79 0.64 1.45
N ASP A 229 7.06 -0.20 0.42
CA ASP A 229 6.01 -0.78 -0.41
C ASP A 229 6.49 -2.06 -1.13
N TRP A 230 5.56 -2.81 -1.71
CA TRP A 230 5.80 -3.91 -2.63
C TRP A 230 5.90 -3.40 -4.07
N LEU A 231 6.90 -3.87 -4.82
CA LEU A 231 7.15 -3.43 -6.20
C LEU A 231 6.72 -4.44 -7.26
N GLY A 232 6.63 -5.71 -6.89
CA GLY A 232 6.34 -6.79 -7.83
C GLY A 232 7.36 -7.91 -7.77
N GLU A 233 7.29 -8.81 -8.73
CA GLU A 233 8.12 -10.00 -8.80
C GLU A 233 8.75 -10.18 -10.18
N THR A 234 9.90 -10.88 -10.21
CA THR A 234 10.54 -11.32 -11.45
C THR A 234 10.69 -12.83 -11.47
N ARG A 235 10.59 -13.43 -12.64
CA ARG A 235 10.78 -14.87 -12.85
C ARG A 235 11.77 -15.08 -14.00
N PHE A 236 12.85 -15.78 -13.73
CA PHE A 236 13.88 -16.05 -14.74
C PHE A 236 14.52 -17.42 -14.54
N ALA A 237 15.20 -17.93 -15.57
CA ALA A 237 15.99 -19.14 -15.46
C ALA A 237 17.46 -18.78 -15.24
N TYR A 238 18.08 -19.36 -14.21
CA TYR A 238 19.51 -19.24 -13.95
C TYR A 238 20.14 -20.61 -13.74
N LYS A 239 21.14 -20.95 -14.54
CA LYS A 239 21.82 -22.28 -14.54
C LYS A 239 20.82 -23.44 -14.60
N GLY A 240 19.80 -23.33 -15.48
CA GLY A 240 18.78 -24.37 -15.68
C GLY A 240 17.75 -24.51 -14.58
N ARG A 241 17.74 -23.62 -13.57
CA ARG A 241 16.71 -23.59 -12.49
C ARG A 241 15.87 -22.35 -12.63
N ALA A 242 14.56 -22.51 -12.49
CA ALA A 242 13.65 -21.37 -12.36
C ALA A 242 13.98 -20.61 -11.07
N ARG A 243 13.97 -19.30 -11.15
CA ARG A 243 14.15 -18.38 -10.01
C ARG A 243 12.96 -17.44 -9.95
N HIS A 244 12.48 -17.21 -8.76
CA HIS A 244 11.38 -16.32 -8.47
C HIS A 244 11.79 -15.36 -7.36
N VAL A 245 11.75 -14.06 -7.64
CA VAL A 245 12.21 -13.00 -6.72
C VAL A 245 11.12 -11.99 -6.50
N GLY A 246 10.76 -11.74 -5.23
CA GLY A 246 9.90 -10.64 -4.82
C GLY A 246 10.70 -9.38 -4.48
N TYR A 247 10.29 -8.22 -4.95
CA TYR A 247 10.99 -6.96 -4.72
C TYR A 247 10.16 -5.96 -3.92
N PHE A 248 10.85 -5.26 -3.01
CA PHE A 248 10.28 -4.24 -2.15
C PHE A 248 10.95 -2.88 -2.39
N LEU A 249 10.18 -1.80 -2.27
CA LEU A 249 10.71 -0.45 -2.13
C LEU A 249 11.18 -0.27 -0.69
N LEU A 250 12.44 0.10 -0.54
CA LEU A 250 13.08 0.30 0.75
C LEU A 250 13.62 1.72 0.85
N ARG A 251 13.49 2.35 2.02
CA ARG A 251 14.19 3.60 2.33
C ARG A 251 15.42 3.30 3.15
N VAL A 252 16.56 3.78 2.70
CA VAL A 252 17.82 3.72 3.44
C VAL A 252 17.71 4.60 4.68
N VAL A 253 18.08 4.06 5.85
CA VAL A 253 18.09 4.77 7.13
C VAL A 253 19.49 4.98 7.67
N GLU A 254 20.43 4.10 7.34
CA GLU A 254 21.82 4.16 7.83
C GLU A 254 22.78 3.38 6.93
N ARG A 255 24.06 3.75 6.94
CA ARG A 255 25.14 2.95 6.37
C ARG A 255 25.82 2.13 7.47
N LEU A 256 25.92 0.82 7.24
CA LEU A 256 26.47 -0.15 8.18
C LEU A 256 27.94 -0.42 7.84
N PRO A 257 28.91 0.11 8.61
CA PRO A 257 30.33 -0.02 8.28
C PRO A 257 30.84 -1.46 8.31
N GLU A 258 30.26 -2.33 9.15
CA GLU A 258 30.63 -3.73 9.27
C GLU A 258 30.34 -4.59 8.02
N PHE A 259 29.32 -4.24 7.25
CA PHE A 259 28.93 -4.98 6.04
C PHE A 259 29.70 -4.54 4.79
N ALA A 260 30.22 -3.32 4.77
CA ALA A 260 31.03 -2.80 3.67
C ALA A 260 32.33 -3.59 3.46
N ALA A 261 32.79 -4.33 4.48
CA ALA A 261 34.06 -5.06 4.47
C ALA A 261 33.95 -6.56 4.08
N HIS A 262 32.75 -7.16 4.10
CA HIS A 262 32.65 -8.63 4.11
C HIS A 262 32.52 -9.32 2.76
N GLU A 263 32.11 -8.65 1.68
CA GLU A 263 31.88 -9.37 0.42
C GLU A 263 32.60 -8.86 -0.83
N GLY A 264 33.43 -7.80 -0.76
CA GLY A 264 34.20 -7.32 -1.92
C GLY A 264 33.35 -7.06 -3.17
N ARG A 265 32.10 -6.68 -2.97
CA ARG A 265 31.11 -6.45 -4.02
C ARG A 265 30.95 -4.95 -4.21
N ASP A 266 31.10 -4.50 -5.45
CA ASP A 266 30.93 -3.10 -5.79
C ASP A 266 29.46 -2.71 -5.66
N THR A 267 29.13 -1.92 -4.62
CA THR A 267 27.84 -1.28 -4.44
C THR A 267 27.90 0.15 -4.96
N PHE A 268 26.92 0.54 -5.74
CA PHE A 268 26.81 1.85 -6.35
C PHE A 268 25.47 2.50 -6.00
N LEU A 269 25.52 3.73 -5.52
CA LEU A 269 24.33 4.58 -5.35
C LEU A 269 24.22 5.49 -6.57
N LEU A 270 23.20 5.28 -7.38
CA LEU A 270 22.98 5.98 -8.64
C LEU A 270 21.62 6.68 -8.64
N PRO A 271 21.50 7.85 -9.27
CA PRO A 271 20.19 8.42 -9.54
C PRO A 271 19.27 7.39 -10.21
N LEU A 272 18.00 7.40 -9.87
CA LEU A 272 17.03 6.36 -10.28
C LEU A 272 17.00 6.14 -11.81
N ALA A 273 17.01 7.23 -12.60
CA ALA A 273 17.04 7.14 -14.07
C ALA A 273 18.34 6.51 -14.60
N GLU A 274 19.49 6.76 -13.97
CA GLU A 274 20.77 6.15 -14.33
C GLU A 274 20.78 4.66 -13.92
N ALA A 275 20.26 4.34 -12.73
CA ALA A 275 20.14 2.97 -12.24
C ALA A 275 19.33 2.10 -13.21
N ALA A 276 18.18 2.61 -13.70
CA ALA A 276 17.37 1.90 -14.70
C ALA A 276 18.14 1.61 -15.98
N GLY A 277 18.95 2.56 -16.47
CA GLY A 277 19.78 2.40 -17.66
C GLY A 277 20.94 1.41 -17.49
N ARG A 278 21.46 1.25 -16.27
CA ARG A 278 22.58 0.36 -15.96
C ARG A 278 22.18 -1.10 -15.78
N LEU A 279 20.96 -1.37 -15.30
CA LEU A 279 20.49 -2.74 -15.04
C LEU A 279 20.58 -3.62 -16.28
N THR A 280 21.18 -4.79 -16.11
CA THR A 280 21.41 -5.74 -17.19
C THR A 280 20.11 -6.41 -17.63
N PHE A 281 19.22 -6.74 -16.69
CA PHE A 281 18.01 -7.50 -16.98
C PHE A 281 16.79 -6.59 -17.18
N PRO A 282 15.96 -6.83 -18.24
CA PRO A 282 14.76 -6.02 -18.51
C PRO A 282 13.75 -6.05 -17.36
N ASP A 283 13.58 -7.20 -16.68
CA ASP A 283 12.63 -7.35 -15.59
C ASP A 283 13.02 -6.48 -14.39
N ASP A 284 14.32 -6.38 -14.07
CA ASP A 284 14.81 -5.50 -13.00
C ASP A 284 14.56 -4.02 -13.33
N ARG A 285 14.59 -3.62 -14.61
CA ARG A 285 14.22 -2.25 -15.04
C ARG A 285 12.75 -1.97 -14.83
N GLN A 286 11.87 -2.96 -15.01
CA GLN A 286 10.45 -2.81 -14.71
C GLN A 286 10.23 -2.60 -13.20
N ILE A 287 10.98 -3.29 -12.35
CA ILE A 287 10.94 -3.08 -10.90
C ILE A 287 11.36 -1.65 -10.53
N ILE A 288 12.41 -1.09 -11.14
CA ILE A 288 12.80 0.32 -10.95
C ILE A 288 11.68 1.27 -11.41
N SER A 289 11.03 1.01 -12.53
CA SER A 289 9.91 1.83 -13.02
C SER A 289 8.73 1.82 -12.03
N ASN A 290 8.45 0.65 -11.44
CA ASN A 290 7.44 0.53 -10.39
C ASN A 290 7.83 1.34 -9.13
N ALA A 291 9.12 1.32 -8.74
CA ALA A 291 9.62 2.11 -7.63
C ALA A 291 9.47 3.62 -7.88
N GLU A 292 9.82 4.10 -9.08
CA GLU A 292 9.65 5.51 -9.47
C GLU A 292 8.19 5.96 -9.35
N LEU A 293 7.26 5.14 -9.86
CA LEU A 293 5.83 5.42 -9.75
C LEU A 293 5.36 5.50 -8.29
N ARG A 294 5.85 4.58 -7.42
CA ARG A 294 5.51 4.58 -5.99
C ARG A 294 6.07 5.78 -5.25
N MET A 295 7.29 6.20 -5.58
CA MET A 295 7.92 7.37 -4.96
C MET A 295 7.21 8.67 -5.31
N ARG A 296 6.86 8.89 -6.59
CA ARG A 296 6.08 10.05 -7.03
C ARG A 296 4.72 10.16 -6.34
N ASN A 297 4.10 9.02 -6.04
CA ASN A 297 2.80 8.97 -5.36
C ASN A 297 2.92 9.17 -3.83
N ALA A 298 4.13 9.17 -3.28
CA ALA A 298 4.39 9.33 -1.85
C ALA A 298 4.78 10.78 -1.47
N GLU A 299 5.22 11.60 -2.44
CA GLU A 299 5.47 13.04 -2.30
C GLU A 299 4.16 13.84 -2.36
#